data_c5330c32fbc17f566ec0526ed2d526b6
#
_entry.id   c5330c32fbc17f566ec0526ed2d526b6
#
_cell.length_a   1.000
_cell.length_b   1.000
_cell.length_c   1.000
_cell.angle_alpha   90.00
_cell.angle_beta   90.00
_cell.angle_gamma   90.00
#
_symmetry.space_group_name_H-M   'P 1'
#
loop_
_entity.id
_entity.type
_entity.pdbx_description
1 polymer ?
#
loop_
_entity_poly.entity_id
_entity_poly.type
_entity_poly.pdbx_seq_one_letter_code
_entity_poly.pdbx_strand_id
1 'polypeptide(L)'
;MKHLLITTIAAVVMLLFGGVNAVNGDPLTYKVLGGTVSIVSCDQNASGQLVIPSTYEGKPVTSIGAVLGVGAFKGCSGLTSVTIPDSVIKIEDRAFLGCSGLTSMTIPDGVISIGDYAFIDCNGLTSVTIPDSVTSIGTLAFWGCNSLTSVTISQFVLERGIKKIFPDSLLNTVSISKGVTSIGNQAFFGCSSLKSVTIPDSVTNIGERAFLGCSGLTNVTISKFVLERGIKKIFPSGLLNTVVISEGITSIGYRAFRGCSSLKSVSIPDSVTSIGESAFSGCNGLTSVTIPDSVTSIGEWAFLGCRDLTSVIIPDSVTSIGRNAFENCSSLTSITFEGNAPPLGSNVFKNLPIGATITVLPGATGFGETFGGLPVQILEKALKINAVNKTDSPFTISFESKSGSTYVIEVTHDLKQWGELGEVQGTGSSVKFTDPRLPIVPFERNYFRVKLVE
;
A
#
# COMPACT_ATOMS: atom_id res chain seq x y z
N MET A 1 14.19 11.75 58.62
CA MET A 1 13.49 13.03 58.53
C MET A 1 13.32 13.58 57.10
N LYS A 2 14.26 13.36 56.15
CA LYS A 2 14.09 13.87 54.75
C LYS A 2 13.06 13.12 53.91
N HIS A 3 12.84 11.82 54.15
CA HIS A 3 11.84 11.03 53.43
C HIS A 3 10.39 11.33 53.84
N LEU A 4 10.19 11.73 55.11
CA LEU A 4 8.84 12.06 55.63
C LEU A 4 8.37 13.43 55.17
N LEU A 5 9.30 14.37 54.86
CA LEU A 5 8.96 15.73 54.41
C LEU A 5 8.54 15.76 52.92
N ILE A 6 9.10 14.86 52.10
CA ILE A 6 8.77 14.77 50.69
C ILE A 6 7.37 14.15 50.48
N THR A 7 7.00 13.15 51.29
CA THR A 7 5.67 12.54 51.27
C THR A 7 4.59 13.47 51.81
N THR A 8 4.89 14.33 52.78
CA THR A 8 3.94 15.32 53.33
C THR A 8 3.72 16.50 52.37
N ILE A 9 4.73 16.95 51.64
CA ILE A 9 4.57 18.02 50.63
C ILE A 9 3.76 17.53 49.45
N ALA A 10 3.97 16.29 48.97
CA ALA A 10 3.15 15.68 47.92
C ALA A 10 1.66 15.54 48.35
N ALA A 11 1.41 15.14 49.60
CA ALA A 11 0.06 15.01 50.15
C ALA A 11 -0.63 16.37 50.38
N VAL A 12 0.12 17.41 50.75
CA VAL A 12 -0.44 18.77 50.97
C VAL A 12 -0.72 19.49 49.67
N VAL A 13 0.08 19.23 48.60
CA VAL A 13 -0.19 19.76 47.28
C VAL A 13 -1.40 19.07 46.64
N MET A 14 -1.67 17.79 46.93
CA MET A 14 -2.90 17.08 46.50
C MET A 14 -4.18 17.64 47.13
N LEU A 15 -4.13 18.20 48.29
CA LEU A 15 -5.30 18.77 49.02
C LEU A 15 -5.74 20.17 48.53
N LEU A 16 -4.91 20.88 47.77
CA LEU A 16 -5.20 22.24 47.30
C LEU A 16 -5.88 22.33 45.94
N PHE A 17 -5.99 21.22 45.20
CA PHE A 17 -6.50 21.22 43.81
C PHE A 17 -7.49 20.06 43.53
N GLY A 18 -8.64 20.04 44.14
CA GLY A 18 -9.78 19.19 43.80
C GLY A 18 -9.49 17.66 43.83
N GLY A 19 -10.35 16.87 44.43
CA GLY A 19 -10.17 15.49 44.76
C GLY A 19 -9.62 14.59 43.63
N VAL A 20 -8.57 13.83 43.93
CA VAL A 20 -8.06 12.73 43.10
C VAL A 20 -8.72 11.46 43.61
N ASN A 21 -9.54 10.83 42.77
CA ASN A 21 -10.25 9.60 43.14
C ASN A 21 -9.70 8.41 42.35
N ALA A 22 -9.17 7.40 43.07
CA ALA A 22 -8.95 6.06 42.53
C ALA A 22 -10.17 5.19 42.85
N VAL A 23 -10.77 4.56 41.88
CA VAL A 23 -11.84 3.58 42.08
C VAL A 23 -11.17 2.21 42.24
N ASN A 24 -11.57 1.43 43.25
CA ASN A 24 -11.02 0.08 43.50
C ASN A 24 -11.12 -0.79 42.23
N GLY A 25 -9.99 -1.19 41.68
CA GLY A 25 -9.88 -2.03 40.47
C GLY A 25 -9.67 -1.27 39.14
N ASP A 26 -9.83 0.03 39.11
CA ASP A 26 -9.47 0.86 37.93
C ASP A 26 -8.02 1.33 38.08
N PRO A 27 -7.13 1.04 37.11
CA PRO A 27 -5.73 1.49 37.19
C PRO A 27 -5.58 3.00 36.97
N LEU A 28 -6.65 3.73 36.63
CA LEU A 28 -6.61 5.14 36.29
C LEU A 28 -6.96 6.02 37.49
N THR A 29 -6.28 7.16 37.58
CA THR A 29 -6.60 8.24 38.51
C THR A 29 -7.11 9.43 37.74
N TYR A 30 -8.25 9.95 38.19
CA TYR A 30 -8.98 11.02 37.52
C TYR A 30 -8.89 12.32 38.32
N LYS A 31 -8.85 13.45 37.61
CA LYS A 31 -9.00 14.78 38.17
C LYS A 31 -10.14 15.51 37.49
N VAL A 32 -11.15 15.90 38.27
CA VAL A 32 -12.27 16.73 37.78
C VAL A 32 -11.84 18.19 37.73
N LEU A 33 -11.99 18.80 36.56
CA LEU A 33 -11.65 20.21 36.27
C LEU A 33 -12.89 20.94 35.78
N GLY A 34 -13.73 21.40 36.75
CA GLY A 34 -15.02 22.02 36.38
C GLY A 34 -15.95 21.03 35.69
N GLY A 35 -16.24 21.24 34.42
CA GLY A 35 -17.12 20.40 33.58
C GLY A 35 -16.45 19.26 32.87
N THR A 36 -15.12 19.07 33.00
CA THR A 36 -14.33 18.07 32.30
C THR A 36 -13.45 17.25 33.23
N VAL A 37 -12.85 16.20 32.73
CA VAL A 37 -11.97 15.29 33.48
C VAL A 37 -10.64 15.10 32.75
N SER A 38 -9.55 15.05 33.54
CA SER A 38 -8.22 14.66 33.07
C SER A 38 -7.82 13.34 33.72
N ILE A 39 -7.18 12.43 32.94
CA ILE A 39 -6.44 11.31 33.48
C ILE A 39 -5.11 11.85 33.98
N VAL A 40 -4.82 11.71 35.28
CA VAL A 40 -3.61 12.28 35.88
C VAL A 40 -2.56 11.25 36.29
N SER A 41 -2.95 9.99 36.43
CA SER A 41 -2.02 8.88 36.70
C SER A 41 -2.63 7.54 36.26
N CYS A 42 -1.76 6.60 35.98
CA CYS A 42 -2.07 5.18 35.78
C CYS A 42 -1.17 4.36 36.72
N ASP A 43 -1.67 3.24 37.25
CA ASP A 43 -0.86 2.29 37.98
C ASP A 43 0.25 1.76 37.05
N GLN A 44 1.52 1.86 37.49
CA GLN A 44 2.65 1.39 36.71
C GLN A 44 2.68 -0.14 36.50
N ASN A 45 1.95 -0.89 37.34
CA ASN A 45 1.79 -2.35 37.21
C ASN A 45 0.66 -2.71 36.22
N ALA A 46 -0.10 -1.74 35.69
CA ALA A 46 -1.10 -1.99 34.67
C ALA A 46 -0.48 -2.66 33.46
N SER A 47 -1.13 -3.69 32.94
CA SER A 47 -0.61 -4.50 31.85
C SER A 47 -1.70 -4.92 30.86
N GLY A 48 -1.29 -5.30 29.65
CA GLY A 48 -2.21 -5.70 28.58
C GLY A 48 -2.90 -4.53 27.91
N GLN A 49 -4.17 -4.70 27.60
CA GLN A 49 -4.98 -3.69 26.90
C GLN A 49 -5.76 -2.85 27.91
N LEU A 50 -5.72 -1.54 27.77
CA LEU A 50 -6.45 -0.58 28.62
C LEU A 50 -7.39 0.27 27.73
N VAL A 51 -8.64 0.42 28.20
CA VAL A 51 -9.62 1.31 27.55
C VAL A 51 -9.87 2.48 28.50
N ILE A 52 -9.61 3.70 28.02
CA ILE A 52 -9.92 4.92 28.75
C ILE A 52 -11.42 5.21 28.55
N PRO A 53 -12.21 5.39 29.65
CA PRO A 53 -13.62 5.71 29.51
C PRO A 53 -13.80 7.12 28.91
N SER A 54 -14.85 7.31 28.09
CA SER A 54 -15.17 8.62 27.52
C SER A 54 -15.70 9.61 28.54
N THR A 55 -16.21 9.12 29.68
CA THR A 55 -16.75 9.93 30.78
C THR A 55 -16.36 9.36 32.13
N TYR A 56 -16.25 10.23 33.13
CA TYR A 56 -16.07 9.88 34.54
C TYR A 56 -16.98 10.78 35.36
N GLU A 57 -17.80 10.20 36.26
CA GLU A 57 -18.83 10.92 37.05
C GLU A 57 -19.75 11.80 36.19
N GLY A 58 -20.16 11.29 35.01
CA GLY A 58 -21.02 11.99 34.05
C GLY A 58 -20.34 13.14 33.28
N LYS A 59 -19.05 13.38 33.48
CA LYS A 59 -18.30 14.45 32.79
C LYS A 59 -17.34 13.85 31.76
N PRO A 60 -17.12 14.49 30.58
CA PRO A 60 -16.26 13.99 29.54
C PRO A 60 -14.79 13.99 29.98
N VAL A 61 -14.06 12.90 29.64
CA VAL A 61 -12.61 12.81 29.75
C VAL A 61 -12.01 13.53 28.56
N THR A 62 -11.37 14.68 28.79
CA THR A 62 -10.90 15.57 27.73
C THR A 62 -9.38 15.69 27.62
N SER A 63 -8.64 15.21 28.63
CA SER A 63 -7.17 15.26 28.58
C SER A 63 -6.52 14.06 29.26
N ILE A 64 -5.31 13.75 28.77
CA ILE A 64 -4.42 12.73 29.32
C ILE A 64 -3.13 13.42 29.71
N GLY A 65 -2.86 13.56 31.03
CA GLY A 65 -1.65 14.19 31.54
C GLY A 65 -1.85 14.76 32.93
N ALA A 66 -0.74 14.93 33.64
CA ALA A 66 -0.75 15.38 35.02
C ALA A 66 -0.60 16.91 35.11
N VAL A 67 -1.20 17.46 36.16
CA VAL A 67 -1.19 18.90 36.48
C VAL A 67 0.20 19.48 36.79
N LEU A 68 1.24 18.67 36.88
CA LEU A 68 2.60 19.10 37.25
C LEU A 68 3.68 18.50 36.32
N GLY A 69 3.36 18.17 35.07
CA GLY A 69 4.36 17.67 34.10
C GLY A 69 4.88 16.25 34.38
N VAL A 70 4.25 15.51 35.29
CA VAL A 70 4.49 14.08 35.46
C VAL A 70 3.51 13.35 34.54
N GLY A 71 4.00 12.60 33.56
CA GLY A 71 3.14 11.94 32.56
C GLY A 71 2.16 10.95 33.21
N ALA A 72 0.90 10.97 32.78
CA ALA A 72 -0.19 10.15 33.34
C ALA A 72 0.11 8.64 33.27
N PHE A 73 0.71 8.17 32.18
CA PHE A 73 1.10 6.78 31.95
C PHE A 73 2.61 6.57 32.04
N LYS A 74 3.33 7.49 32.69
CA LYS A 74 4.80 7.41 32.76
C LYS A 74 5.25 6.05 33.30
N GLY A 75 6.02 5.31 32.49
CA GLY A 75 6.62 4.03 32.87
C GLY A 75 5.66 2.85 32.92
N CYS A 76 4.42 2.98 32.41
CA CYS A 76 3.47 1.86 32.29
C CYS A 76 3.94 0.89 31.18
N SER A 77 5.08 0.23 31.40
CA SER A 77 5.74 -0.64 30.42
C SER A 77 5.01 -1.96 30.17
N GLY A 78 4.06 -2.35 31.05
CA GLY A 78 3.25 -3.55 30.89
C GLY A 78 2.06 -3.37 29.93
N LEU A 79 1.65 -2.14 29.62
CA LEU A 79 0.56 -1.87 28.68
C LEU A 79 1.00 -2.18 27.24
N THR A 80 0.19 -2.99 26.55
CA THR A 80 0.42 -3.33 25.14
C THR A 80 -0.39 -2.49 24.18
N SER A 81 -1.54 -1.99 24.62
CA SER A 81 -2.36 -1.01 23.89
C SER A 81 -3.17 -0.15 24.85
N VAL A 82 -3.45 1.08 24.43
CA VAL A 82 -4.37 2.01 25.11
C VAL A 82 -5.36 2.54 24.10
N THR A 83 -6.66 2.32 24.36
CA THR A 83 -7.73 2.92 23.57
C THR A 83 -8.10 4.27 24.18
N ILE A 84 -7.91 5.34 23.41
CA ILE A 84 -8.22 6.72 23.76
C ILE A 84 -9.59 7.08 23.17
N PRO A 85 -10.56 7.58 23.93
CA PRO A 85 -11.86 7.95 23.41
C PRO A 85 -11.82 9.29 22.64
N ASP A 86 -12.77 9.49 21.73
CA ASP A 86 -12.88 10.72 20.91
C ASP A 86 -13.16 12.00 21.73
N SER A 87 -13.58 11.85 22.99
CA SER A 87 -13.75 12.98 23.92
C SER A 87 -12.43 13.64 24.33
N VAL A 88 -11.30 12.95 24.15
CA VAL A 88 -9.97 13.48 24.50
C VAL A 88 -9.54 14.52 23.45
N ILE A 89 -9.24 15.72 23.93
CA ILE A 89 -8.82 16.88 23.14
C ILE A 89 -7.30 17.05 23.21
N LYS A 90 -6.70 16.68 24.35
CA LYS A 90 -5.26 16.91 24.61
C LYS A 90 -4.57 15.67 25.16
N ILE A 91 -3.41 15.36 24.59
CA ILE A 91 -2.40 14.49 25.20
C ILE A 91 -1.29 15.42 25.69
N GLU A 92 -1.17 15.53 27.01
CA GLU A 92 -0.27 16.52 27.64
C GLU A 92 1.20 16.03 27.64
N ASP A 93 2.08 16.89 28.19
CA ASP A 93 3.52 16.61 28.27
C ASP A 93 3.81 15.29 28.99
N ARG A 94 4.70 14.48 28.40
CA ARG A 94 5.16 13.19 28.94
C ARG A 94 4.06 12.18 29.24
N ALA A 95 2.87 12.35 28.67
CA ALA A 95 1.68 11.55 28.99
C ALA A 95 1.97 10.03 28.96
N PHE A 96 2.71 9.53 27.97
CA PHE A 96 3.08 8.13 27.79
C PHE A 96 4.61 7.89 27.85
N LEU A 97 5.33 8.73 28.59
CA LEU A 97 6.80 8.61 28.69
C LEU A 97 7.20 7.21 29.17
N GLY A 98 8.03 6.51 28.39
CA GLY A 98 8.58 5.20 28.77
C GLY A 98 7.58 4.06 28.75
N CYS A 99 6.43 4.19 28.05
CA CYS A 99 5.48 3.10 27.83
C CYS A 99 6.05 2.11 26.81
N SER A 100 7.13 1.42 27.17
CA SER A 100 7.90 0.58 26.23
C SER A 100 7.17 -0.67 25.73
N GLY A 101 6.09 -1.09 26.40
CA GLY A 101 5.24 -2.22 25.99
C GLY A 101 4.21 -1.88 24.91
N LEU A 102 3.90 -0.59 24.70
CA LEU A 102 2.94 -0.19 23.66
C LEU A 102 3.47 -0.56 22.27
N THR A 103 2.66 -1.32 21.52
CA THR A 103 3.03 -1.79 20.18
C THR A 103 2.43 -0.94 19.07
N SER A 104 1.25 -0.37 19.30
CA SER A 104 0.57 0.54 18.36
C SER A 104 -0.20 1.62 19.13
N MET A 105 -0.36 2.78 18.49
CA MET A 105 -1.12 3.90 19.03
C MET A 105 -1.97 4.52 17.92
N THR A 106 -3.28 4.55 18.16
CA THR A 106 -4.21 5.35 17.36
C THR A 106 -4.62 6.57 18.18
N ILE A 107 -4.29 7.75 17.67
CA ILE A 107 -4.71 9.02 18.25
C ILE A 107 -6.07 9.35 17.64
N PRO A 108 -7.14 9.52 18.45
CA PRO A 108 -8.47 9.73 17.92
C PRO A 108 -8.64 11.13 17.31
N ASP A 109 -9.66 11.28 16.47
CA ASP A 109 -9.97 12.53 15.75
C ASP A 109 -10.38 13.70 16.67
N GLY A 110 -10.68 13.43 17.95
CA GLY A 110 -10.89 14.47 18.96
C GLY A 110 -9.62 15.23 19.37
N VAL A 111 -8.44 14.63 19.20
CA VAL A 111 -7.18 15.22 19.71
C VAL A 111 -6.71 16.35 18.81
N ILE A 112 -6.48 17.52 19.43
CA ILE A 112 -5.98 18.74 18.77
C ILE A 112 -4.48 18.93 19.04
N SER A 113 -3.99 18.50 20.24
CA SER A 113 -2.60 18.73 20.62
C SER A 113 -1.95 17.53 21.31
N ILE A 114 -0.68 17.33 21.00
CA ILE A 114 0.24 16.37 21.63
C ILE A 114 1.36 17.17 22.26
N GLY A 115 1.61 16.99 23.56
CA GLY A 115 2.58 17.74 24.35
C GLY A 115 4.04 17.35 24.12
N ASP A 116 4.94 18.06 24.80
CA ASP A 116 6.38 17.77 24.78
C ASP A 116 6.65 16.38 25.40
N TYR A 117 7.51 15.60 24.73
CA TYR A 117 7.92 14.28 25.20
C TYR A 117 6.78 13.27 25.42
N ALA A 118 5.62 13.48 24.79
CA ALA A 118 4.39 12.74 25.09
C ALA A 118 4.56 11.21 24.95
N PHE A 119 5.31 10.74 23.97
CA PHE A 119 5.61 9.33 23.68
C PHE A 119 7.12 9.02 23.71
N ILE A 120 7.90 9.85 24.41
CA ILE A 120 9.35 9.62 24.49
C ILE A 120 9.64 8.23 25.08
N ASP A 121 10.61 7.50 24.50
CA ASP A 121 11.03 6.15 24.90
C ASP A 121 9.92 5.08 24.85
N CYS A 122 8.90 5.27 24.02
CA CYS A 122 7.95 4.21 23.68
C CYS A 122 8.61 3.20 22.71
N ASN A 123 9.62 2.49 23.17
CA ASN A 123 10.49 1.67 22.34
C ASN A 123 9.78 0.50 21.64
N GLY A 124 8.65 0.01 22.18
CA GLY A 124 7.84 -1.04 21.58
C GLY A 124 6.93 -0.57 20.45
N LEU A 125 6.74 0.75 20.30
CA LEU A 125 5.80 1.33 19.35
C LEU A 125 6.27 1.11 17.90
N THR A 126 5.54 0.29 17.14
CA THR A 126 5.85 -0.05 15.75
C THR A 126 5.07 0.80 14.75
N SER A 127 3.88 1.27 15.17
CA SER A 127 3.03 2.10 14.33
C SER A 127 2.29 3.17 15.14
N VAL A 128 2.04 4.32 14.49
CA VAL A 128 1.19 5.39 15.04
C VAL A 128 0.38 6.05 13.93
N THR A 129 -0.88 6.38 14.25
CA THR A 129 -1.76 7.19 13.40
C THR A 129 -1.94 8.56 14.04
N ILE A 130 -1.59 9.62 13.30
CA ILE A 130 -1.81 11.03 13.70
C ILE A 130 -2.91 11.60 12.80
N PRO A 131 -4.10 11.89 13.35
CA PRO A 131 -5.23 12.38 12.57
C PRO A 131 -5.06 13.85 12.13
N ASP A 132 -5.90 14.28 11.20
CA ASP A 132 -5.88 15.64 10.66
C ASP A 132 -6.32 16.70 11.67
N SER A 133 -6.99 16.32 12.75
CA SER A 133 -7.36 17.18 13.87
C SER A 133 -6.14 17.73 14.64
N VAL A 134 -5.00 17.02 14.62
CA VAL A 134 -3.80 17.42 15.35
C VAL A 134 -3.14 18.62 14.67
N THR A 135 -3.17 19.76 15.34
CA THR A 135 -2.57 21.03 14.90
C THR A 135 -1.32 21.41 15.69
N SER A 136 -0.96 20.66 16.72
CA SER A 136 0.25 20.87 17.50
C SER A 136 0.85 19.57 17.99
N ILE A 137 2.18 19.41 17.79
CA ILE A 137 2.98 18.34 18.35
C ILE A 137 4.20 18.98 19.00
N GLY A 138 4.41 18.67 20.27
CA GLY A 138 5.47 19.21 21.09
C GLY A 138 6.86 18.68 20.74
N THR A 139 7.85 19.23 21.41
CA THR A 139 9.27 18.92 21.22
C THR A 139 9.53 17.46 21.61
N LEU A 140 10.25 16.72 20.73
CA LEU A 140 10.68 15.32 20.98
C LEU A 140 9.54 14.38 21.37
N ALA A 141 8.31 14.66 20.88
CA ALA A 141 7.13 13.88 21.27
C ALA A 141 7.27 12.38 20.98
N PHE A 142 7.99 11.97 19.93
CA PHE A 142 8.23 10.57 19.54
C PHE A 142 9.73 10.20 19.56
N TRP A 143 10.56 10.95 20.32
CA TRP A 143 11.97 10.62 20.44
C TRP A 143 12.17 9.28 21.18
N GLY A 144 13.12 8.48 20.74
CA GLY A 144 13.37 7.15 21.32
C GLY A 144 12.35 6.06 20.93
N CYS A 145 11.39 6.34 20.03
CA CYS A 145 10.50 5.31 19.47
C CYS A 145 11.25 4.46 18.43
N ASN A 146 12.27 3.71 18.86
CA ASN A 146 13.24 3.07 17.96
C ASN A 146 12.64 1.92 17.11
N SER A 147 11.50 1.36 17.50
CA SER A 147 10.79 0.33 16.72
C SER A 147 9.78 0.90 15.73
N LEU A 148 9.62 2.24 15.68
CA LEU A 148 8.61 2.87 14.84
C LEU A 148 8.99 2.80 13.37
N THR A 149 8.29 1.94 12.63
CA THR A 149 8.55 1.68 11.21
C THR A 149 7.42 2.13 10.30
N SER A 150 6.21 2.35 10.84
CA SER A 150 5.03 2.73 10.08
C SER A 150 4.29 3.88 10.73
N VAL A 151 3.90 4.89 9.93
CA VAL A 151 3.07 6.01 10.41
C VAL A 151 2.00 6.38 9.40
N THR A 152 0.82 6.74 9.92
CA THR A 152 -0.19 7.49 9.15
C THR A 152 -0.13 8.93 9.61
N ILE A 153 0.00 9.88 8.68
CA ILE A 153 0.32 11.27 8.98
C ILE A 153 -0.65 12.25 8.35
N SER A 154 -0.88 13.34 9.09
CA SER A 154 -1.72 14.47 8.71
C SER A 154 -0.96 15.56 7.95
N GLN A 155 -1.72 16.56 7.47
CA GLN A 155 -1.18 17.77 6.84
C GLN A 155 -0.13 18.48 7.72
N PHE A 156 -0.40 18.60 9.02
CA PHE A 156 0.49 19.25 9.98
C PHE A 156 1.90 18.61 10.04
N VAL A 157 1.96 17.26 10.03
CA VAL A 157 3.26 16.53 10.05
C VAL A 157 4.06 16.79 8.77
N LEU A 158 3.36 16.83 7.63
CA LEU A 158 3.99 17.07 6.32
C LEU A 158 4.55 18.50 6.19
N GLU A 159 3.87 19.49 6.76
CA GLU A 159 4.33 20.88 6.77
C GLU A 159 5.56 21.08 7.67
N ARG A 160 5.60 20.38 8.81
CA ARG A 160 6.72 20.38 9.74
C ARG A 160 7.93 19.60 9.24
N GLY A 161 7.72 18.56 8.45
CA GLY A 161 8.71 17.59 7.99
C GLY A 161 8.86 16.40 8.93
N ILE A 162 8.86 15.21 8.35
CA ILE A 162 8.81 13.92 9.09
C ILE A 162 9.96 13.78 10.10
N LYS A 163 11.18 14.10 9.71
CA LYS A 163 12.35 13.98 10.60
C LYS A 163 12.33 14.90 11.82
N LYS A 164 11.55 15.96 11.80
CA LYS A 164 11.38 16.83 12.97
C LYS A 164 10.44 16.24 14.00
N ILE A 165 9.48 15.45 13.55
CA ILE A 165 8.50 14.79 14.42
C ILE A 165 9.00 13.40 14.87
N PHE A 166 9.66 12.67 13.97
CA PHE A 166 10.17 11.30 14.17
C PHE A 166 11.68 11.23 13.90
N PRO A 167 12.54 11.86 14.71
CA PRO A 167 13.96 12.03 14.40
C PRO A 167 14.75 10.73 14.34
N ASP A 168 14.49 9.80 15.24
CA ASP A 168 15.24 8.55 15.42
C ASP A 168 14.54 7.34 14.80
N SER A 169 13.41 7.54 14.13
CA SER A 169 12.63 6.44 13.58
C SER A 169 13.26 5.87 12.31
N LEU A 170 13.20 4.55 12.18
CA LEU A 170 13.55 3.81 10.97
C LEU A 170 12.31 3.63 10.07
N LEU A 171 11.58 4.70 9.82
CA LEU A 171 10.34 4.65 9.05
C LEU A 171 10.55 3.98 7.70
N ASN A 172 9.89 2.83 7.53
CA ASN A 172 9.87 2.08 6.27
C ASN A 172 8.64 2.43 5.43
N THR A 173 7.51 2.69 6.11
CA THR A 173 6.22 2.93 5.45
C THR A 173 5.59 4.19 6.01
N VAL A 174 5.12 5.05 5.12
CA VAL A 174 4.33 6.23 5.47
C VAL A 174 3.06 6.25 4.64
N SER A 175 1.93 6.31 5.34
CA SER A 175 0.62 6.57 4.75
C SER A 175 0.23 8.02 5.01
N ILE A 176 -0.21 8.70 3.98
CA ILE A 176 -0.69 10.08 4.07
C ILE A 176 -2.22 10.04 4.19
N SER A 177 -2.77 10.76 5.17
CA SER A 177 -4.23 10.83 5.39
C SER A 177 -4.97 11.36 4.16
N LYS A 178 -6.17 10.84 3.92
CA LYS A 178 -6.99 11.22 2.75
C LYS A 178 -7.42 12.69 2.72
N GLY A 179 -7.37 13.40 3.86
CA GLY A 179 -7.65 14.83 3.97
C GLY A 179 -6.50 15.75 3.56
N VAL A 180 -5.29 15.20 3.39
CA VAL A 180 -4.08 15.98 3.04
C VAL A 180 -4.18 16.49 1.60
N THR A 181 -3.99 17.80 1.42
CA THR A 181 -4.03 18.45 0.10
C THR A 181 -2.67 18.84 -0.44
N SER A 182 -1.65 18.93 0.42
CA SER A 182 -0.30 19.28 0.00
C SER A 182 0.78 18.56 0.79
N ILE A 183 1.89 18.23 0.12
CA ILE A 183 3.14 17.76 0.73
C ILE A 183 4.11 18.93 0.72
N GLY A 184 4.56 19.37 1.89
CA GLY A 184 5.42 20.54 2.05
C GLY A 184 6.80 20.40 1.39
N ASN A 185 7.53 21.53 1.28
CA ASN A 185 8.92 21.52 0.85
C ASN A 185 9.75 20.65 1.81
N GLN A 186 10.56 19.74 1.24
CA GLN A 186 11.45 18.86 2.01
C GLN A 186 10.76 17.97 3.05
N ALA A 187 9.44 17.71 2.93
CA ALA A 187 8.66 16.97 3.91
C ALA A 187 9.27 15.60 4.27
N PHE A 188 9.85 14.90 3.29
CA PHE A 188 10.53 13.60 3.45
C PHE A 188 12.04 13.71 3.18
N PHE A 189 12.63 14.93 3.25
CA PHE A 189 14.05 15.11 2.93
C PHE A 189 14.94 14.17 3.73
N GLY A 190 15.78 13.38 3.04
CA GLY A 190 16.75 12.49 3.65
C GLY A 190 16.15 11.28 4.40
N CYS A 191 14.87 10.92 4.18
CA CYS A 191 14.27 9.71 4.74
C CYS A 191 14.81 8.46 4.02
N SER A 192 16.08 8.13 4.24
CA SER A 192 16.79 7.07 3.51
C SER A 192 16.27 5.66 3.81
N SER A 193 15.66 5.44 4.97
CA SER A 193 15.06 4.16 5.37
C SER A 193 13.67 3.95 4.78
N LEU A 194 13.01 5.00 4.27
CA LEU A 194 11.67 4.94 3.73
C LEU A 194 11.63 4.06 2.47
N LYS A 195 10.85 2.97 2.53
CA LYS A 195 10.68 2.02 1.42
C LYS A 195 9.38 2.21 0.65
N SER A 196 8.34 2.67 1.35
CA SER A 196 7.02 2.82 0.78
C SER A 196 6.33 4.10 1.23
N VAL A 197 5.64 4.76 0.30
CA VAL A 197 4.74 5.88 0.59
C VAL A 197 3.46 5.76 -0.23
N THR A 198 2.31 6.05 0.42
CA THR A 198 1.02 6.17 -0.25
C THR A 198 0.61 7.64 -0.30
N ILE A 199 0.45 8.17 -1.51
CA ILE A 199 0.03 9.55 -1.77
C ILE A 199 -1.43 9.52 -2.22
N PRO A 200 -2.38 10.04 -1.40
CA PRO A 200 -3.80 10.03 -1.74
C PRO A 200 -4.15 11.01 -2.87
N ASP A 201 -5.32 10.81 -3.48
CA ASP A 201 -5.81 11.65 -4.58
C ASP A 201 -6.16 13.08 -4.16
N SER A 202 -6.37 13.32 -2.87
CA SER A 202 -6.55 14.67 -2.30
C SER A 202 -5.32 15.57 -2.47
N VAL A 203 -4.10 14.99 -2.65
CA VAL A 203 -2.87 15.77 -2.81
C VAL A 203 -2.83 16.41 -4.19
N THR A 204 -2.90 17.74 -4.20
CA THR A 204 -2.85 18.58 -5.40
C THR A 204 -1.58 19.43 -5.48
N ASN A 205 -0.70 19.34 -4.47
CA ASN A 205 0.58 20.04 -4.47
C ASN A 205 1.67 19.22 -3.76
N ILE A 206 2.85 19.15 -4.37
CA ILE A 206 4.06 18.56 -3.78
C ILE A 206 5.19 19.58 -3.90
N GLY A 207 5.73 19.97 -2.76
CA GLY A 207 6.76 20.97 -2.62
C GLY A 207 8.12 20.56 -3.17
N GLU A 208 9.01 21.53 -3.28
CA GLU A 208 10.35 21.28 -3.79
C GLU A 208 11.12 20.32 -2.88
N ARG A 209 11.87 19.39 -3.51
CA ARG A 209 12.74 18.44 -2.82
C ARG A 209 12.02 17.59 -1.77
N ALA A 210 10.68 17.43 -1.89
CA ALA A 210 9.89 16.70 -0.90
C ALA A 210 10.44 15.30 -0.62
N PHE A 211 10.87 14.55 -1.65
CA PHE A 211 11.43 13.19 -1.54
C PHE A 211 12.94 13.12 -1.86
N LEU A 212 13.66 14.25 -1.82
CA LEU A 212 15.10 14.25 -2.08
C LEU A 212 15.84 13.52 -0.96
N GLY A 213 16.70 12.56 -1.34
CA GLY A 213 17.46 11.73 -0.39
C GLY A 213 16.68 10.54 0.20
N CYS A 214 15.48 10.25 -0.30
CA CYS A 214 14.75 9.01 0.03
C CYS A 214 15.36 7.84 -0.76
N SER A 215 16.61 7.50 -0.48
CA SER A 215 17.36 6.51 -1.28
C SER A 215 16.84 5.07 -1.13
N GLY A 216 16.08 4.78 -0.09
CA GLY A 216 15.43 3.48 0.11
C GLY A 216 14.06 3.33 -0.54
N LEU A 217 13.48 4.42 -1.11
CA LEU A 217 12.10 4.43 -1.59
C LEU A 217 11.97 3.63 -2.90
N THR A 218 11.36 2.45 -2.78
CA THR A 218 11.18 1.51 -3.90
C THR A 218 9.74 1.33 -4.31
N ASN A 219 8.78 1.62 -3.43
CA ASN A 219 7.35 1.39 -3.66
C ASN A 219 6.55 2.67 -3.41
N VAL A 220 5.68 3.03 -4.34
CA VAL A 220 4.78 4.18 -4.16
C VAL A 220 3.38 3.86 -4.67
N THR A 221 2.37 4.30 -3.91
CA THR A 221 1.01 4.44 -4.45
C THR A 221 0.82 5.90 -4.81
N ILE A 222 0.40 6.16 -6.05
CA ILE A 222 0.39 7.51 -6.62
C ILE A 222 -0.99 7.95 -7.07
N SER A 223 -1.24 9.24 -6.86
CA SER A 223 -2.43 9.95 -7.29
C SER A 223 -2.30 10.49 -8.73
N LYS A 224 -3.44 10.94 -9.28
CA LYS A 224 -3.51 11.62 -10.58
C LYS A 224 -2.49 12.77 -10.70
N PHE A 225 -2.38 13.58 -9.66
CA PHE A 225 -1.43 14.71 -9.63
C PHE A 225 0.02 14.28 -9.87
N VAL A 226 0.45 13.17 -9.26
CA VAL A 226 1.83 12.64 -9.44
C VAL A 226 2.05 12.18 -10.87
N LEU A 227 1.06 11.51 -11.48
CA LEU A 227 1.12 11.07 -12.88
C LEU A 227 1.24 12.25 -13.85
N GLU A 228 0.43 13.29 -13.68
CA GLU A 228 0.44 14.47 -14.55
C GLU A 228 1.76 15.25 -14.46
N ARG A 229 2.38 15.31 -13.27
CA ARG A 229 3.69 15.95 -13.06
C ARG A 229 4.86 15.13 -13.58
N GLY A 230 4.69 13.82 -13.69
CA GLY A 230 5.72 12.84 -14.04
C GLY A 230 6.56 12.38 -12.86
N ILE A 231 6.69 11.07 -12.75
CA ILE A 231 7.31 10.36 -11.61
C ILE A 231 8.72 10.87 -11.30
N LYS A 232 9.58 11.05 -12.31
CA LYS A 232 10.97 11.49 -12.10
C LYS A 232 11.12 12.89 -11.50
N LYS A 233 10.12 13.76 -11.70
CA LYS A 233 10.15 15.11 -11.11
C LYS A 233 9.86 15.06 -9.61
N ILE A 234 9.01 14.13 -9.19
CA ILE A 234 8.60 13.97 -7.80
C ILE A 234 9.60 13.10 -7.03
N PHE A 235 10.10 12.02 -7.66
CA PHE A 235 11.02 11.04 -7.07
C PHE A 235 12.35 11.03 -7.84
N PRO A 236 13.24 12.01 -7.62
CA PRO A 236 14.46 12.17 -8.41
C PRO A 236 15.48 11.06 -8.22
N SER A 237 15.46 10.32 -7.11
CA SER A 237 16.40 9.25 -6.82
C SER A 237 16.22 7.98 -7.68
N GLY A 238 15.14 7.89 -8.44
CA GLY A 238 14.99 6.92 -9.54
C GLY A 238 14.98 5.43 -9.19
N LEU A 239 14.85 5.07 -7.92
CA LEU A 239 14.95 3.68 -7.44
C LEU A 239 13.59 2.97 -7.31
N LEU A 240 12.52 3.56 -7.85
CA LEU A 240 11.20 2.94 -7.76
C LEU A 240 11.16 1.62 -8.51
N ASN A 241 10.87 0.55 -7.80
CA ASN A 241 10.71 -0.80 -8.34
C ASN A 241 9.25 -1.10 -8.66
N THR A 242 8.34 -0.67 -7.79
CA THR A 242 6.91 -0.92 -7.92
C THR A 242 6.13 0.36 -7.76
N VAL A 243 5.19 0.59 -8.67
CA VAL A 243 4.24 1.70 -8.59
C VAL A 243 2.83 1.15 -8.66
N VAL A 244 1.98 1.58 -7.73
CA VAL A 244 0.54 1.33 -7.75
C VAL A 244 -0.15 2.64 -8.12
N ILE A 245 -0.96 2.61 -9.17
CA ILE A 245 -1.78 3.74 -9.61
C ILE A 245 -3.11 3.65 -8.87
N SER A 246 -3.57 4.76 -8.26
CA SER A 246 -4.84 4.79 -7.53
C SER A 246 -6.03 4.55 -8.46
N GLU A 247 -7.08 3.99 -7.89
CA GLU A 247 -8.38 3.84 -8.58
C GLU A 247 -8.97 5.20 -8.98
N GLY A 248 -9.83 5.21 -10.04
CA GLY A 248 -10.47 6.43 -10.54
C GLY A 248 -9.61 7.25 -11.49
N ILE A 249 -8.33 6.88 -11.71
CA ILE A 249 -7.49 7.47 -12.75
C ILE A 249 -7.88 6.87 -14.09
N THR A 250 -8.26 7.74 -15.03
CA THR A 250 -8.79 7.32 -16.34
C THR A 250 -7.74 7.27 -17.46
N SER A 251 -6.56 7.84 -17.25
CA SER A 251 -5.48 7.82 -18.26
C SER A 251 -4.09 7.86 -17.64
N ILE A 252 -3.14 7.14 -18.24
CA ILE A 252 -1.72 7.33 -17.99
C ILE A 252 -1.20 8.36 -18.99
N GLY A 253 -0.91 9.56 -18.51
CA GLY A 253 -0.64 10.72 -19.35
C GLY A 253 0.69 10.67 -20.11
N TYR A 254 0.96 11.73 -20.88
CA TYR A 254 2.18 11.97 -21.64
C TYR A 254 3.42 11.86 -20.74
N ARG A 255 4.32 10.94 -21.08
CA ARG A 255 5.62 10.74 -20.41
C ARG A 255 5.55 10.46 -18.89
N ALA A 256 4.42 9.98 -18.37
CA ALA A 256 4.21 9.80 -16.91
C ALA A 256 5.33 9.02 -16.21
N PHE A 257 5.80 7.92 -16.81
CA PHE A 257 6.90 7.08 -16.29
C PHE A 257 8.17 7.12 -17.17
N ARG A 258 8.28 8.09 -18.07
CA ARG A 258 9.41 8.10 -19.01
C ARG A 258 10.76 8.00 -18.33
N GLY A 259 11.54 6.98 -18.70
CA GLY A 259 12.89 6.73 -18.21
C GLY A 259 12.97 6.26 -16.76
N CYS A 260 11.90 5.72 -16.17
CA CYS A 260 11.94 5.05 -14.89
C CYS A 260 12.63 3.67 -15.05
N SER A 261 13.95 3.68 -15.22
CA SER A 261 14.73 2.50 -15.62
C SER A 261 14.77 1.39 -14.56
N SER A 262 14.54 1.70 -13.29
CA SER A 262 14.49 0.73 -12.18
C SER A 262 13.11 0.10 -11.99
N LEU A 263 12.06 0.63 -12.65
CA LEU A 263 10.68 0.16 -12.49
C LEU A 263 10.55 -1.27 -12.99
N LYS A 264 10.18 -2.19 -12.10
CA LYS A 264 10.00 -3.63 -12.37
C LYS A 264 8.55 -3.99 -12.67
N SER A 265 7.62 -3.32 -11.99
CA SER A 265 6.19 -3.56 -12.15
C SER A 265 5.38 -2.28 -11.93
N VAL A 266 4.25 -2.20 -12.59
CA VAL A 266 3.23 -1.18 -12.36
C VAL A 266 1.86 -1.83 -12.31
N SER A 267 1.07 -1.48 -11.28
CA SER A 267 -0.34 -1.87 -11.20
C SER A 267 -1.18 -0.76 -11.81
N ILE A 268 -1.86 -1.07 -12.89
CA ILE A 268 -2.76 -0.18 -13.63
C ILE A 268 -4.19 -0.58 -13.27
N PRO A 269 -5.02 0.32 -12.71
CA PRO A 269 -6.39 -0.02 -12.34
C PRO A 269 -7.33 -0.08 -13.56
N ASP A 270 -8.45 -0.79 -13.39
CA ASP A 270 -9.48 -0.96 -14.42
C ASP A 270 -10.21 0.35 -14.80
N SER A 271 -9.99 1.42 -14.07
CA SER A 271 -10.47 2.76 -14.44
C SER A 271 -9.69 3.40 -15.60
N VAL A 272 -8.48 2.88 -15.94
CA VAL A 272 -7.65 3.46 -17.01
C VAL A 272 -8.13 3.03 -18.38
N THR A 273 -8.48 4.01 -19.21
CA THR A 273 -8.98 3.80 -20.59
C THR A 273 -7.93 4.08 -21.67
N SER A 274 -6.81 4.72 -21.32
CA SER A 274 -5.76 5.03 -22.30
C SER A 274 -4.37 5.08 -21.69
N ILE A 275 -3.38 4.61 -22.47
CA ILE A 275 -1.95 4.75 -22.19
C ILE A 275 -1.38 5.76 -23.18
N GLY A 276 -0.93 6.90 -22.69
CA GLY A 276 -0.52 8.06 -23.48
C GLY A 276 0.83 7.91 -24.16
N GLU A 277 1.17 8.91 -24.97
CA GLU A 277 2.45 8.99 -25.70
C GLU A 277 3.64 8.93 -24.74
N SER A 278 4.60 8.05 -25.04
CA SER A 278 5.84 7.86 -24.28
C SER A 278 5.62 7.52 -22.79
N ALA A 279 4.46 7.05 -22.39
CA ALA A 279 4.09 6.86 -20.98
C ALA A 279 5.13 6.03 -20.21
N PHE A 280 5.60 4.92 -20.76
CA PHE A 280 6.62 4.03 -20.19
C PHE A 280 7.92 3.99 -21.00
N SER A 281 8.15 4.96 -21.90
CA SER A 281 9.35 4.99 -22.72
C SER A 281 10.63 4.97 -21.87
N GLY A 282 11.51 3.99 -22.14
CA GLY A 282 12.77 3.83 -21.41
C GLY A 282 12.63 3.26 -20.01
N CYS A 283 11.52 2.63 -19.67
CA CYS A 283 11.38 1.80 -18.46
C CYS A 283 12.10 0.47 -18.67
N ASN A 284 13.43 0.51 -18.75
CA ASN A 284 14.25 -0.62 -19.15
C ASN A 284 14.09 -1.85 -18.26
N GLY A 285 13.84 -1.65 -16.96
CA GLY A 285 13.68 -2.71 -15.98
C GLY A 285 12.29 -3.32 -15.89
N LEU A 286 11.29 -2.81 -16.65
CA LEU A 286 9.92 -3.29 -16.61
C LEU A 286 9.84 -4.69 -17.21
N THR A 287 9.58 -5.70 -16.36
CA THR A 287 9.58 -7.11 -16.74
C THR A 287 8.22 -7.61 -17.24
N SER A 288 7.16 -7.01 -16.70
CA SER A 288 5.78 -7.32 -17.06
C SER A 288 4.89 -6.09 -16.89
N VAL A 289 3.85 -6.01 -17.68
CA VAL A 289 2.76 -5.04 -17.54
C VAL A 289 1.45 -5.73 -17.88
N THR A 290 0.47 -5.57 -16.99
CA THR A 290 -0.92 -5.96 -17.29
C THR A 290 -1.63 -4.72 -17.82
N ILE A 291 -2.14 -4.80 -19.05
CA ILE A 291 -2.98 -3.78 -19.66
C ILE A 291 -4.43 -4.16 -19.34
N PRO A 292 -5.18 -3.32 -18.58
CA PRO A 292 -6.56 -3.64 -18.23
C PRO A 292 -7.50 -3.69 -19.45
N ASP A 293 -8.59 -4.46 -19.33
CA ASP A 293 -9.63 -4.59 -20.35
C ASP A 293 -10.40 -3.28 -20.64
N SER A 294 -10.21 -2.27 -19.83
CA SER A 294 -10.73 -0.92 -20.02
C SER A 294 -9.92 -0.08 -21.01
N VAL A 295 -8.66 -0.47 -21.32
CA VAL A 295 -7.77 0.31 -22.17
C VAL A 295 -8.18 0.18 -23.64
N THR A 296 -8.49 1.30 -24.25
CA THR A 296 -8.91 1.37 -25.67
C THR A 296 -7.79 1.80 -26.62
N SER A 297 -6.73 2.43 -26.10
CA SER A 297 -5.62 2.92 -26.93
C SER A 297 -4.27 2.87 -26.24
N ILE A 298 -3.23 2.52 -27.02
CA ILE A 298 -1.82 2.57 -26.63
C ILE A 298 -1.15 3.63 -27.52
N GLY A 299 -0.59 4.67 -26.89
CA GLY A 299 -0.03 5.84 -27.57
C GLY A 299 1.28 5.56 -28.30
N GLU A 300 1.74 6.57 -29.06
CA GLU A 300 3.04 6.52 -29.73
C GLU A 300 4.17 6.38 -28.69
N TRP A 301 5.18 5.54 -28.99
CA TRP A 301 6.33 5.27 -28.12
C TRP A 301 5.98 4.82 -26.69
N ALA A 302 4.76 4.36 -26.44
CA ALA A 302 4.29 4.11 -25.07
C ALA A 302 5.23 3.23 -24.25
N PHE A 303 5.76 2.14 -24.83
CA PHE A 303 6.70 1.20 -24.23
C PHE A 303 8.05 1.18 -24.96
N LEU A 304 8.40 2.23 -25.71
CA LEU A 304 9.68 2.31 -26.44
C LEU A 304 10.85 1.98 -25.50
N GLY A 305 11.64 0.97 -25.86
CA GLY A 305 12.85 0.62 -25.11
C GLY A 305 12.61 0.02 -23.74
N CYS A 306 11.47 -0.61 -23.47
CA CYS A 306 11.25 -1.45 -22.31
C CYS A 306 12.02 -2.77 -22.49
N ARG A 307 13.32 -2.75 -22.22
CA ARG A 307 14.24 -3.81 -22.65
C ARG A 307 14.03 -5.16 -21.95
N ASP A 308 13.61 -5.15 -20.69
CA ASP A 308 13.38 -6.34 -19.88
C ASP A 308 11.95 -6.89 -20.01
N LEU A 309 11.06 -6.22 -20.77
CA LEU A 309 9.69 -6.69 -20.99
C LEU A 309 9.71 -7.95 -21.84
N THR A 310 9.25 -9.07 -21.30
CA THR A 310 9.31 -10.39 -21.93
C THR A 310 8.04 -10.77 -22.68
N SER A 311 6.91 -10.32 -22.16
CA SER A 311 5.59 -10.60 -22.72
C SER A 311 4.62 -9.44 -22.51
N VAL A 312 3.62 -9.33 -23.38
CA VAL A 312 2.51 -8.41 -23.23
C VAL A 312 1.23 -9.05 -23.75
N ILE A 313 0.14 -8.83 -23.01
CA ILE A 313 -1.21 -9.18 -23.46
C ILE A 313 -1.90 -7.88 -23.88
N ILE A 314 -2.44 -7.86 -25.08
CA ILE A 314 -3.22 -6.77 -25.64
C ILE A 314 -4.69 -7.17 -25.58
N PRO A 315 -5.49 -6.58 -24.68
CA PRO A 315 -6.90 -6.94 -24.52
C PRO A 315 -7.73 -6.59 -25.78
N ASP A 316 -8.89 -7.20 -25.89
CA ASP A 316 -9.81 -7.02 -27.03
C ASP A 316 -10.38 -5.59 -27.15
N SER A 317 -10.38 -4.86 -26.04
CA SER A 317 -10.76 -3.44 -25.96
C SER A 317 -9.82 -2.50 -26.73
N VAL A 318 -8.57 -2.90 -27.00
CA VAL A 318 -7.57 -2.04 -27.64
C VAL A 318 -7.89 -1.87 -29.13
N THR A 319 -8.32 -0.68 -29.50
CA THR A 319 -8.71 -0.31 -30.86
C THR A 319 -7.59 0.35 -31.67
N SER A 320 -6.47 0.73 -31.05
CA SER A 320 -5.33 1.32 -31.74
C SER A 320 -4.03 1.21 -30.97
N ILE A 321 -2.92 0.97 -31.70
CA ILE A 321 -1.55 0.96 -31.16
C ILE A 321 -0.72 1.96 -31.96
N GLY A 322 -0.16 2.96 -31.27
CA GLY A 322 0.56 4.07 -31.86
C GLY A 322 1.92 3.67 -32.44
N ARG A 323 2.50 4.57 -33.24
CA ARG A 323 3.83 4.40 -33.84
C ARG A 323 4.89 4.08 -32.79
N ASN A 324 5.78 3.11 -33.09
CA ASN A 324 6.91 2.75 -32.26
C ASN A 324 6.55 2.30 -30.81
N ALA A 325 5.29 1.87 -30.59
CA ALA A 325 4.80 1.63 -29.22
C ALA A 325 5.64 0.62 -28.44
N PHE A 326 6.13 -0.45 -29.08
CA PHE A 326 7.00 -1.48 -28.48
C PHE A 326 8.35 -1.58 -29.17
N GLU A 327 8.78 -0.53 -29.90
CA GLU A 327 10.11 -0.54 -30.55
C GLU A 327 11.23 -0.69 -29.52
N ASN A 328 12.28 -1.46 -29.85
CA ASN A 328 13.44 -1.73 -29.02
C ASN A 328 13.14 -2.43 -27.65
N CYS A 329 12.05 -3.16 -27.54
CA CYS A 329 11.78 -4.06 -26.41
C CYS A 329 12.58 -5.36 -26.62
N SER A 330 13.87 -5.33 -26.30
CA SER A 330 14.84 -6.36 -26.71
C SER A 330 14.66 -7.75 -26.06
N SER A 331 13.79 -7.89 -25.07
CA SER A 331 13.41 -9.18 -24.46
C SER A 331 11.99 -9.62 -24.80
N LEU A 332 11.21 -8.82 -25.57
CA LEU A 332 9.81 -9.10 -25.85
C LEU A 332 9.67 -10.18 -26.92
N THR A 333 9.42 -11.40 -26.48
CA THR A 333 9.28 -12.57 -27.35
C THR A 333 7.83 -13.02 -27.57
N SER A 334 6.92 -12.64 -26.68
CA SER A 334 5.52 -13.08 -26.73
C SER A 334 4.55 -11.90 -26.65
N ILE A 335 3.76 -11.72 -27.70
CA ILE A 335 2.69 -10.72 -27.76
C ILE A 335 1.38 -11.46 -27.99
N THR A 336 0.45 -11.39 -27.05
CA THR A 336 -0.87 -12.04 -27.18
C THR A 336 -1.94 -11.00 -27.45
N PHE A 337 -2.74 -11.21 -28.47
CA PHE A 337 -3.95 -10.42 -28.72
C PHE A 337 -5.19 -11.22 -28.33
N GLU A 338 -6.03 -10.67 -27.46
CA GLU A 338 -7.26 -11.31 -27.01
C GLU A 338 -8.45 -11.00 -27.92
N GLY A 339 -8.33 -9.99 -28.79
CA GLY A 339 -9.35 -9.56 -29.75
C GLY A 339 -8.88 -9.58 -31.20
N ASN A 340 -9.60 -8.89 -32.05
CA ASN A 340 -9.27 -8.68 -33.47
C ASN A 340 -8.05 -7.77 -33.63
N ALA A 341 -7.40 -7.83 -34.79
CA ALA A 341 -6.24 -7.01 -35.10
C ALA A 341 -6.58 -5.52 -35.06
N PRO A 342 -6.00 -4.73 -34.13
CA PRO A 342 -6.18 -3.29 -34.14
C PRO A 342 -5.32 -2.64 -35.23
N PRO A 343 -5.67 -1.46 -35.74
CA PRO A 343 -4.77 -0.65 -36.53
C PRO A 343 -3.44 -0.39 -35.81
N LEU A 344 -2.33 -0.60 -36.52
CA LEU A 344 -0.99 -0.34 -36.04
C LEU A 344 -0.41 0.92 -36.65
N GLY A 345 0.24 1.74 -35.85
CA GLY A 345 1.17 2.75 -36.35
C GLY A 345 2.42 2.12 -37.01
N SER A 346 3.30 2.93 -37.55
CA SER A 346 4.57 2.42 -38.13
C SER A 346 5.50 1.90 -37.03
N ASN A 347 6.27 0.85 -37.35
CA ASN A 347 7.36 0.31 -36.53
C ASN A 347 6.97 -0.13 -35.11
N VAL A 348 5.72 -0.55 -34.89
CA VAL A 348 5.24 -0.91 -33.54
C VAL A 348 6.14 -1.93 -32.87
N PHE A 349 6.53 -2.98 -33.59
CA PHE A 349 7.34 -4.11 -33.09
C PHE A 349 8.75 -4.13 -33.70
N LYS A 350 9.30 -2.97 -34.06
CA LYS A 350 10.62 -2.88 -34.65
C LYS A 350 11.72 -3.19 -33.63
N ASN A 351 12.76 -3.89 -34.06
CA ASN A 351 13.92 -4.28 -33.26
C ASN A 351 13.56 -5.14 -32.02
N LEU A 352 12.59 -6.02 -32.16
CA LEU A 352 12.34 -7.10 -31.21
C LEU A 352 13.35 -8.24 -31.41
N PRO A 353 13.49 -9.15 -30.41
CA PRO A 353 14.41 -10.29 -30.55
C PRO A 353 13.98 -11.24 -31.69
N ILE A 354 14.99 -11.95 -32.25
CA ILE A 354 14.73 -13.02 -33.21
C ILE A 354 13.86 -14.09 -32.50
N GLY A 355 12.79 -14.52 -33.18
CA GLY A 355 11.84 -15.49 -32.62
C GLY A 355 10.67 -14.88 -31.84
N ALA A 356 10.57 -13.54 -31.80
CA ALA A 356 9.36 -12.91 -31.30
C ALA A 356 8.12 -13.29 -32.14
N THR A 357 7.04 -13.64 -31.47
CA THR A 357 5.80 -14.12 -32.10
C THR A 357 4.57 -13.39 -31.56
N ILE A 358 3.59 -13.27 -32.42
CA ILE A 358 2.25 -12.85 -32.05
C ILE A 358 1.36 -14.08 -31.90
N THR A 359 0.69 -14.16 -30.76
CA THR A 359 -0.28 -15.20 -30.48
C THR A 359 -1.68 -14.59 -30.47
N VAL A 360 -2.63 -15.23 -31.19
CA VAL A 360 -4.02 -14.77 -31.26
C VAL A 360 -4.97 -15.87 -30.85
N LEU A 361 -6.12 -15.48 -30.30
CA LEU A 361 -7.18 -16.43 -29.92
C LEU A 361 -7.88 -16.99 -31.19
N PRO A 362 -8.41 -18.22 -31.12
CA PRO A 362 -9.22 -18.78 -32.22
C PRO A 362 -10.41 -17.88 -32.54
N GLY A 363 -10.59 -17.56 -33.80
CA GLY A 363 -11.67 -16.70 -34.29
C GLY A 363 -11.32 -15.22 -34.36
N ALA A 364 -10.14 -14.79 -33.89
CA ALA A 364 -9.64 -13.44 -34.09
C ALA A 364 -9.45 -13.15 -35.58
N THR A 365 -9.84 -11.97 -36.01
CA THR A 365 -9.81 -11.54 -37.42
C THR A 365 -8.84 -10.39 -37.66
N GLY A 366 -8.45 -10.18 -38.92
CA GLY A 366 -7.57 -9.07 -39.33
C GLY A 366 -6.07 -9.38 -39.21
N PHE A 367 -5.69 -10.58 -38.74
CA PHE A 367 -4.33 -11.06 -38.75
C PHE A 367 -4.05 -11.87 -40.02
N GLY A 368 -2.86 -11.69 -40.62
CA GLY A 368 -2.34 -12.55 -41.66
C GLY A 368 -1.33 -13.56 -41.10
N GLU A 369 -0.51 -14.17 -41.99
CA GLU A 369 0.65 -14.98 -41.55
C GLU A 369 1.64 -14.16 -40.74
N THR A 370 1.67 -12.85 -40.96
CA THR A 370 2.43 -11.87 -40.19
C THR A 370 1.56 -10.69 -39.82
N PHE A 371 1.84 -10.08 -38.66
CA PHE A 371 1.21 -8.84 -38.22
C PHE A 371 2.26 -7.92 -37.58
N GLY A 372 2.35 -6.68 -38.01
CA GLY A 372 3.37 -5.74 -37.57
C GLY A 372 4.81 -6.21 -37.84
N GLY A 373 5.03 -7.11 -38.80
CA GLY A 373 6.32 -7.69 -39.18
C GLY A 373 6.73 -8.95 -38.39
N LEU A 374 5.85 -9.46 -37.53
CA LEU A 374 6.09 -10.66 -36.73
C LEU A 374 5.20 -11.83 -37.20
N PRO A 375 5.66 -13.08 -37.10
CA PRO A 375 4.84 -14.26 -37.38
C PRO A 375 3.67 -14.35 -36.43
N VAL A 376 2.51 -14.78 -36.96
CA VAL A 376 1.27 -14.96 -36.18
C VAL A 376 1.04 -16.46 -35.94
N GLN A 377 0.77 -16.81 -34.70
CA GLN A 377 0.37 -18.15 -34.27
C GLN A 377 -1.05 -18.08 -33.68
N ILE A 378 -1.90 -18.97 -34.11
CA ILE A 378 -3.22 -19.13 -33.50
C ILE A 378 -3.04 -20.01 -32.28
N LEU A 379 -3.42 -19.53 -31.10
CA LEU A 379 -3.54 -20.38 -29.93
C LEU A 379 -4.51 -21.50 -30.26
N GLU A 380 -4.06 -22.72 -30.34
CA GLU A 380 -4.97 -23.85 -30.40
C GLU A 380 -5.89 -23.73 -29.18
N LYS A 381 -7.16 -23.66 -29.48
CA LYS A 381 -8.32 -23.30 -28.63
C LYS A 381 -8.02 -23.33 -27.13
N ALA A 382 -7.70 -22.17 -26.55
CA ALA A 382 -7.64 -22.05 -25.09
C ALA A 382 -8.96 -22.56 -24.53
N LEU A 383 -8.88 -23.59 -23.72
CA LEU A 383 -10.07 -24.21 -23.11
C LEU A 383 -10.73 -23.16 -22.22
N LYS A 384 -11.92 -22.73 -22.64
CA LYS A 384 -12.71 -21.80 -21.84
C LYS A 384 -13.15 -22.53 -20.57
N ILE A 385 -12.64 -22.10 -19.44
CA ILE A 385 -13.12 -22.56 -18.14
C ILE A 385 -14.49 -21.91 -17.91
N ASN A 386 -15.55 -22.71 -18.02
CA ASN A 386 -16.92 -22.21 -17.94
C ASN A 386 -17.37 -21.90 -16.52
N ALA A 387 -16.82 -22.60 -15.52
CA ALA A 387 -17.12 -22.36 -14.12
C ALA A 387 -15.97 -22.80 -13.21
N VAL A 388 -15.71 -22.00 -12.19
CA VAL A 388 -14.79 -22.28 -11.09
C VAL A 388 -15.59 -22.14 -9.80
N ASN A 389 -15.79 -23.25 -9.06
CA ASN A 389 -16.39 -23.15 -7.74
C ASN A 389 -15.31 -22.89 -6.69
N LYS A 390 -15.34 -21.67 -6.10
CA LYS A 390 -14.35 -21.20 -5.11
C LYS A 390 -14.82 -21.41 -3.66
N THR A 391 -16.08 -21.74 -3.46
CA THR A 391 -16.69 -21.75 -2.12
C THR A 391 -16.83 -23.14 -1.53
N ASP A 392 -16.84 -24.18 -2.36
CA ASP A 392 -17.03 -25.56 -1.91
C ASP A 392 -15.70 -26.32 -1.95
N SER A 393 -15.42 -27.06 -0.91
CA SER A 393 -14.36 -28.07 -0.89
C SER A 393 -15.02 -29.42 -1.23
N PRO A 394 -14.57 -30.17 -2.23
CA PRO A 394 -13.36 -29.94 -3.04
C PRO A 394 -13.56 -28.92 -4.20
N PHE A 395 -12.46 -28.25 -4.56
CA PHE A 395 -12.40 -27.29 -5.67
C PHE A 395 -12.72 -27.98 -7.01
N THR A 396 -13.53 -27.34 -7.86
CA THR A 396 -13.91 -27.90 -9.16
C THR A 396 -13.72 -26.91 -10.31
N ILE A 397 -13.28 -27.44 -11.45
CA ILE A 397 -13.16 -26.73 -12.73
C ILE A 397 -14.07 -27.41 -13.74
N SER A 398 -14.86 -26.62 -14.48
CA SER A 398 -15.64 -27.12 -15.62
C SER A 398 -15.22 -26.42 -16.90
N PHE A 399 -15.08 -27.16 -18.00
CA PHE A 399 -14.67 -26.63 -19.30
C PHE A 399 -15.28 -27.43 -20.44
N GLU A 400 -15.43 -26.81 -21.61
CA GLU A 400 -15.87 -27.48 -22.82
C GLU A 400 -14.77 -28.37 -23.37
N SER A 401 -15.09 -29.60 -23.71
CA SER A 401 -14.12 -30.58 -24.19
C SER A 401 -14.48 -31.15 -25.58
N LYS A 402 -13.46 -31.56 -26.32
CA LYS A 402 -13.61 -32.26 -27.59
C LYS A 402 -13.66 -33.75 -27.33
N SER A 403 -14.63 -34.48 -27.93
CA SER A 403 -14.73 -35.93 -27.80
C SER A 403 -13.44 -36.64 -28.28
N GLY A 404 -12.97 -37.59 -27.47
CA GLY A 404 -11.78 -38.37 -27.77
C GLY A 404 -10.45 -37.70 -27.50
N SER A 405 -10.44 -36.46 -26.96
CA SER A 405 -9.22 -35.76 -26.56
C SER A 405 -8.94 -35.96 -25.07
N THR A 406 -7.67 -36.00 -24.69
CA THR A 406 -7.23 -36.06 -23.29
C THR A 406 -6.76 -34.67 -22.83
N TYR A 407 -7.17 -34.29 -21.64
CA TYR A 407 -6.82 -32.99 -21.03
C TYR A 407 -6.12 -33.23 -19.72
N VAL A 408 -4.99 -32.55 -19.51
CA VAL A 408 -4.23 -32.54 -18.26
C VAL A 408 -4.54 -31.27 -17.49
N ILE A 409 -4.90 -31.41 -16.23
CA ILE A 409 -5.11 -30.30 -15.31
C ILE A 409 -3.84 -30.12 -14.48
N GLU A 410 -3.25 -28.94 -14.57
CA GLU A 410 -2.05 -28.60 -13.84
C GLU A 410 -2.29 -27.44 -12.86
N VAL A 411 -1.54 -27.42 -11.77
CA VAL A 411 -1.59 -26.39 -10.74
C VAL A 411 -0.21 -25.82 -10.47
N THR A 412 -0.18 -24.54 -10.11
CA THR A 412 1.03 -23.89 -9.60
C THR A 412 0.66 -22.86 -8.54
N HIS A 413 1.59 -22.53 -7.65
CA HIS A 413 1.49 -21.44 -6.69
C HIS A 413 2.35 -20.22 -7.07
N ASP A 414 3.32 -20.40 -7.97
CA ASP A 414 4.33 -19.39 -8.34
C ASP A 414 4.36 -19.04 -9.84
N LEU A 415 3.50 -19.67 -10.65
CA LEU A 415 3.44 -19.58 -12.12
C LEU A 415 4.72 -20.03 -12.84
N LYS A 416 5.67 -20.64 -12.12
CA LYS A 416 6.96 -21.09 -12.68
C LYS A 416 7.04 -22.61 -12.84
N GLN A 417 6.61 -23.32 -11.79
CA GLN A 417 6.59 -24.78 -11.81
C GLN A 417 5.15 -25.26 -11.75
N TRP A 418 4.75 -26.06 -12.74
CA TRP A 418 3.42 -26.62 -12.87
C TRP A 418 3.44 -28.10 -12.51
N GLY A 419 2.62 -28.47 -11.55
CA GLY A 419 2.40 -29.87 -11.16
C GLY A 419 1.09 -30.38 -11.74
N GLU A 420 1.11 -31.58 -12.28
CA GLU A 420 -0.09 -32.27 -12.77
C GLU A 420 -0.99 -32.69 -11.61
N LEU A 421 -2.28 -32.42 -11.73
CA LEU A 421 -3.33 -32.86 -10.78
C LEU A 421 -4.08 -34.09 -11.28
N GLY A 422 -4.16 -34.26 -12.57
CA GLY A 422 -4.83 -35.40 -13.19
C GLY A 422 -5.27 -35.14 -14.62
N GLU A 423 -5.83 -36.18 -15.23
CA GLU A 423 -6.29 -36.17 -16.61
C GLU A 423 -7.81 -36.28 -16.67
N VAL A 424 -8.40 -35.72 -17.73
CA VAL A 424 -9.83 -35.79 -18.03
C VAL A 424 -10.01 -36.13 -19.50
N GLN A 425 -10.85 -37.12 -19.78
CA GLN A 425 -11.24 -37.46 -21.14
C GLN A 425 -12.36 -36.54 -21.63
N GLY A 426 -12.18 -36.02 -22.82
CA GLY A 426 -13.17 -35.15 -23.47
C GLY A 426 -14.37 -35.92 -23.97
N THR A 427 -15.55 -35.42 -23.73
CA THR A 427 -16.85 -36.00 -24.09
C THR A 427 -17.54 -35.38 -25.28
N GLY A 428 -16.97 -34.26 -25.79
CA GLY A 428 -17.63 -33.41 -26.80
C GLY A 428 -18.62 -32.41 -26.21
N SER A 429 -18.65 -32.30 -24.89
CA SER A 429 -19.48 -31.37 -24.11
C SER A 429 -18.69 -30.89 -22.88
N SER A 430 -19.34 -30.16 -21.99
CA SER A 430 -18.73 -29.72 -20.73
C SER A 430 -18.31 -30.89 -19.86
N VAL A 431 -17.07 -30.92 -19.43
CA VAL A 431 -16.53 -31.88 -18.46
C VAL A 431 -16.14 -31.15 -17.18
N LYS A 432 -16.22 -31.89 -16.05
CA LYS A 432 -15.92 -31.40 -14.72
C LYS A 432 -14.73 -32.15 -14.15
N PHE A 433 -13.72 -31.43 -13.71
CA PHE A 433 -12.61 -31.97 -12.93
C PHE A 433 -12.74 -31.51 -11.47
N THR A 434 -12.52 -32.44 -10.56
CA THR A 434 -12.49 -32.17 -9.11
C THR A 434 -11.08 -32.35 -8.60
N ASP A 435 -10.52 -31.34 -7.93
CA ASP A 435 -9.18 -31.41 -7.34
C ASP A 435 -9.13 -32.53 -6.30
N PRO A 436 -8.31 -33.57 -6.50
CA PRO A 436 -8.26 -34.75 -5.61
C PRO A 436 -7.52 -34.45 -4.28
N ARG A 437 -6.88 -33.30 -4.13
CA ARG A 437 -6.12 -32.96 -2.92
C ARG A 437 -7.05 -32.58 -1.77
N LEU A 438 -6.96 -33.28 -0.65
CA LEU A 438 -7.69 -32.98 0.57
C LEU A 438 -6.76 -33.08 1.79
N PRO A 439 -6.77 -32.07 2.70
CA PRO A 439 -7.34 -30.74 2.51
C PRO A 439 -6.49 -29.94 1.50
N ILE A 440 -7.09 -28.98 0.82
CA ILE A 440 -6.33 -28.05 -0.04
C ILE A 440 -5.27 -27.42 0.84
N VAL A 441 -4.00 -27.64 0.51
CA VAL A 441 -2.88 -27.01 1.21
C VAL A 441 -3.11 -25.51 1.10
N PRO A 442 -3.13 -24.76 2.21
CA PRO A 442 -3.43 -23.34 2.19
C PRO A 442 -2.22 -22.57 1.64
N PHE A 443 -2.08 -22.55 0.32
CA PHE A 443 -1.30 -21.51 -0.35
C PHE A 443 -2.23 -20.33 -0.56
N GLU A 444 -1.75 -19.13 -0.31
CA GLU A 444 -2.52 -17.89 -0.48
C GLU A 444 -3.11 -17.75 -1.89
N ARG A 445 -2.52 -18.41 -2.89
CA ARG A 445 -3.01 -18.49 -4.27
C ARG A 445 -2.62 -19.81 -4.92
N ASN A 446 -3.59 -20.47 -5.57
CA ASN A 446 -3.37 -21.56 -6.52
C ASN A 446 -3.83 -21.09 -7.90
N TYR A 447 -3.00 -21.33 -8.91
CA TYR A 447 -3.34 -21.10 -10.31
C TYR A 447 -3.51 -22.44 -10.98
N PHE A 448 -4.51 -22.56 -11.85
CA PHE A 448 -4.82 -23.79 -12.56
C PHE A 448 -4.78 -23.53 -14.05
N ARG A 449 -4.36 -24.54 -14.80
CA ARG A 449 -4.48 -24.55 -16.26
C ARG A 449 -4.93 -25.91 -16.74
N VAL A 450 -5.61 -25.92 -17.89
CA VAL A 450 -6.02 -27.12 -18.59
C VAL A 450 -5.22 -27.19 -19.88
N LYS A 451 -4.53 -28.31 -20.10
CA LYS A 451 -3.73 -28.60 -21.28
C LYS A 451 -4.39 -29.71 -22.09
N LEU A 452 -4.51 -29.51 -23.39
CA LEU A 452 -4.80 -30.60 -24.32
C LEU A 452 -3.54 -31.45 -24.50
N VAL A 453 -3.67 -32.75 -24.32
CA VAL A 453 -2.63 -33.72 -24.69
C VAL A 453 -3.00 -34.26 -26.07
N GLU A 454 -2.09 -34.10 -27.02
CA GLU A 454 -2.25 -34.61 -28.38
C GLU A 454 -2.11 -36.14 -28.44
#